data_6732c533a2ad8756119b45f536568238
#
_entry.id   6732c533a2ad8756119b45f536568238
#
_cell.length_a   1.000
_cell.length_b   1.000
_cell.length_c   1.000
_cell.angle_alpha   90.00
_cell.angle_beta   90.00
_cell.angle_gamma   90.00
#
_symmetry.space_group_name_H-M   'P 1'
#
loop_
_entity.id
_entity.type
_entity.pdbx_description
1 polymer ?
#
loop_
_entity_poly.entity_id
_entity_poly.type
_entity_poly.pdbx_seq_one_letter_code
_entity_poly.pdbx_strand_id
1 'polypeptide(L)'
;MKTGFIGAGKVGFSLGRLFAENGIPLTGYYSRQRESAEEAANFTGTHAYSDLCELVQDSDAIFLTVPDRTITSVYLELRSFSLSGKQICHCSGALSAREAFPGLAETGALGLSIHPLFPVSSRYDSYRELADAFFCFEGEKQAVSAWKPLLERCGCTVQTISAEGKPLYHAACATASNLVCALVQQSIDQLTRCGFDEQSALRALTPLIRSNTARLLEVGPCEALTGPVERNDCETVKKHLACIPEGRERALYT
;
A
#
# COMPACT_ATOMS: atom_id res chain seq x y z
N MET A 1 -17.08 8.00 -15.66
CA MET A 1 -15.61 7.97 -15.78
C MET A 1 -15.21 6.50 -15.89
N LYS A 2 -14.72 6.08 -17.05
CA LYS A 2 -14.26 4.71 -17.32
C LYS A 2 -12.80 4.56 -16.91
N THR A 3 -12.46 3.49 -16.22
CA THR A 3 -11.15 3.29 -15.59
C THR A 3 -10.39 2.14 -16.23
N GLY A 4 -9.22 2.41 -16.79
CA GLY A 4 -8.28 1.42 -17.31
C GLY A 4 -7.11 1.19 -16.37
N PHE A 5 -6.55 -0.03 -16.39
CA PHE A 5 -5.39 -0.40 -15.57
C PHE A 5 -4.19 -0.78 -16.45
N ILE A 6 -3.05 -0.18 -16.17
CA ILE A 6 -1.77 -0.60 -16.70
C ILE A 6 -1.00 -1.31 -15.58
N GLY A 7 -0.81 -2.61 -15.74
CA GLY A 7 -0.32 -3.52 -14.73
C GLY A 7 -1.44 -4.34 -14.09
N ALA A 8 -1.24 -5.65 -14.08
CA ALA A 8 -2.17 -6.65 -13.53
C ALA A 8 -1.50 -7.41 -12.37
N GLY A 9 -0.90 -6.64 -11.44
CA GLY A 9 -0.39 -7.13 -10.18
C GLY A 9 -1.48 -7.21 -9.10
N LYS A 10 -1.08 -7.54 -7.86
CA LYS A 10 -2.01 -7.66 -6.72
C LYS A 10 -2.89 -6.41 -6.53
N VAL A 11 -2.30 -5.22 -6.63
CA VAL A 11 -3.02 -3.95 -6.44
C VAL A 11 -4.03 -3.73 -7.59
N GLY A 12 -3.62 -3.96 -8.85
CA GLY A 12 -4.52 -3.81 -10.00
C GLY A 12 -5.71 -4.77 -9.96
N PHE A 13 -5.48 -6.03 -9.58
CA PHE A 13 -6.55 -7.01 -9.35
C PHE A 13 -7.52 -6.57 -8.27
N SER A 14 -6.99 -6.19 -7.09
CA SER A 14 -7.82 -5.87 -5.93
C SER A 14 -8.61 -4.58 -6.14
N LEU A 15 -7.99 -3.52 -6.66
CA LEU A 15 -8.69 -2.26 -6.96
C LEU A 15 -9.73 -2.44 -8.07
N GLY A 16 -9.37 -3.15 -9.14
CA GLY A 16 -10.32 -3.38 -10.23
C GLY A 16 -11.52 -4.19 -9.77
N ARG A 17 -11.34 -5.21 -8.92
CA ARG A 17 -12.46 -5.96 -8.37
C ARG A 17 -13.32 -5.12 -7.42
N LEU A 18 -12.70 -4.36 -6.53
CA LEU A 18 -13.39 -3.41 -5.67
C LEU A 18 -14.24 -2.41 -6.49
N PHE A 19 -13.67 -1.87 -7.58
CA PHE A 19 -14.36 -0.94 -8.46
C PHE A 19 -15.53 -1.60 -9.18
N ALA A 20 -15.32 -2.81 -9.74
CA ALA A 20 -16.36 -3.55 -10.44
C ALA A 20 -17.56 -3.86 -9.53
N GLU A 21 -17.32 -4.32 -8.30
CA GLU A 21 -18.38 -4.63 -7.33
C GLU A 21 -19.17 -3.41 -6.88
N ASN A 22 -18.55 -2.23 -6.91
CA ASN A 22 -19.18 -0.97 -6.52
C ASN A 22 -19.67 -0.11 -7.71
N GLY A 23 -19.75 -0.70 -8.91
CA GLY A 23 -20.32 -0.04 -10.07
C GLY A 23 -19.48 1.11 -10.63
N ILE A 24 -18.18 1.16 -10.35
CA ILE A 24 -17.24 2.07 -11.02
C ILE A 24 -16.90 1.44 -12.37
N PRO A 25 -17.21 2.12 -13.50
CA PRO A 25 -17.02 1.53 -14.82
C PRO A 25 -15.55 1.23 -15.11
N LEU A 26 -15.27 0.00 -15.51
CA LEU A 26 -13.94 -0.41 -15.92
C LEU A 26 -13.86 -0.53 -17.44
N THR A 27 -12.77 -0.03 -18.02
CA THR A 27 -12.38 -0.25 -19.41
C THR A 27 -11.74 -1.63 -19.53
N GLY A 28 -10.72 -1.91 -18.72
CA GLY A 28 -10.01 -3.19 -18.70
C GLY A 28 -8.56 -3.04 -18.32
N TYR A 29 -7.75 -4.00 -18.77
CA TYR A 29 -6.35 -4.13 -18.35
C TYR A 29 -5.41 -4.22 -19.55
N TYR A 30 -4.26 -3.56 -19.40
CA TYR A 30 -3.07 -3.79 -20.22
C TYR A 30 -1.90 -4.23 -19.33
N SER A 31 -1.17 -5.24 -19.74
CA SER A 31 0.06 -5.69 -19.05
C SER A 31 1.07 -6.20 -20.07
N ARG A 32 2.37 -6.02 -19.76
CA ARG A 32 3.45 -6.62 -20.55
C ARG A 32 3.37 -8.16 -20.60
N GLN A 33 2.84 -8.77 -19.54
CA GLN A 33 2.46 -10.19 -19.51
C GLN A 33 0.98 -10.27 -19.83
N ARG A 34 0.67 -10.69 -21.05
CA ARG A 34 -0.70 -10.73 -21.58
C ARG A 34 -1.61 -11.60 -20.71
N GLU A 35 -1.12 -12.73 -20.28
CA GLU A 35 -1.84 -13.68 -19.42
C GLU A 35 -2.31 -13.01 -18.13
N SER A 36 -1.49 -12.14 -17.53
CA SER A 36 -1.88 -11.41 -16.32
C SER A 36 -3.00 -10.42 -16.57
N ALA A 37 -3.03 -9.77 -17.74
CA ALA A 37 -4.13 -8.88 -18.14
C ALA A 37 -5.42 -9.66 -18.39
N GLU A 38 -5.33 -10.83 -19.03
CA GLU A 38 -6.45 -11.74 -19.28
C GLU A 38 -7.03 -12.29 -17.98
N GLU A 39 -6.19 -12.71 -17.02
CA GLU A 39 -6.64 -13.13 -15.69
C GLU A 39 -7.38 -12.02 -14.94
N ALA A 40 -6.83 -10.79 -14.95
CA ALA A 40 -7.44 -9.65 -14.28
C ALA A 40 -8.76 -9.25 -14.94
N ALA A 41 -8.82 -9.25 -16.27
CA ALA A 41 -10.01 -8.97 -17.04
C ALA A 41 -11.12 -10.00 -16.77
N ASN A 42 -10.78 -11.28 -16.76
CA ASN A 42 -11.72 -12.36 -16.40
C ASN A 42 -12.24 -12.20 -14.97
N PHE A 43 -11.36 -11.88 -14.01
CA PHE A 43 -11.72 -11.72 -12.60
C PHE A 43 -12.66 -10.54 -12.36
N THR A 44 -12.54 -9.49 -13.16
CA THR A 44 -13.34 -8.27 -13.03
C THR A 44 -14.50 -8.18 -14.04
N GLY A 45 -14.60 -9.11 -14.97
CA GLY A 45 -15.62 -9.11 -16.03
C GLY A 45 -15.40 -8.01 -17.08
N THR A 46 -14.13 -7.73 -17.41
CA THR A 46 -13.74 -6.63 -18.30
C THR A 46 -12.90 -7.13 -19.49
N HIS A 47 -12.22 -6.23 -20.20
CA HIS A 47 -11.44 -6.53 -21.40
C HIS A 47 -9.93 -6.54 -21.13
N ALA A 48 -9.18 -7.46 -21.76
CA ALA A 48 -7.72 -7.46 -21.79
C ALA A 48 -7.23 -6.85 -23.11
N TYR A 49 -6.58 -5.69 -23.02
CA TYR A 49 -6.04 -4.98 -24.18
C TYR A 49 -4.69 -5.54 -24.60
N SER A 50 -4.50 -5.74 -25.91
CA SER A 50 -3.21 -6.06 -26.50
C SER A 50 -2.46 -4.82 -26.95
N ASP A 51 -3.16 -3.71 -27.16
CA ASP A 51 -2.62 -2.41 -27.55
C ASP A 51 -2.88 -1.38 -26.44
N LEU A 52 -1.79 -0.73 -26.01
CA LEU A 52 -1.84 0.33 -25.00
C LEU A 52 -2.61 1.56 -25.50
N CYS A 53 -2.53 1.86 -26.82
CA CYS A 53 -3.25 2.99 -27.42
C CYS A 53 -4.76 2.82 -27.27
N GLU A 54 -5.29 1.63 -27.53
CA GLU A 54 -6.72 1.32 -27.40
C GLU A 54 -7.19 1.50 -25.94
N LEU A 55 -6.43 0.97 -24.95
CA LEU A 55 -6.77 1.18 -23.54
C LEU A 55 -6.82 2.67 -23.18
N VAL A 56 -5.82 3.45 -23.66
CA VAL A 56 -5.76 4.89 -23.40
C VAL A 56 -6.93 5.62 -24.02
N GLN A 57 -7.31 5.29 -25.26
CA GLN A 57 -8.44 5.91 -25.96
C GLN A 57 -9.76 5.66 -25.24
N ASP A 58 -10.00 4.43 -24.79
CA ASP A 58 -11.25 4.00 -24.18
C ASP A 58 -11.43 4.42 -22.72
N SER A 59 -10.36 4.91 -22.07
CA SER A 59 -10.35 5.24 -20.65
C SER A 59 -10.37 6.75 -20.39
N ASP A 60 -11.15 7.18 -19.40
CA ASP A 60 -11.13 8.54 -18.84
C ASP A 60 -10.07 8.66 -17.74
N ALA A 61 -9.85 7.58 -17.00
CA ALA A 61 -8.85 7.47 -15.95
C ALA A 61 -7.97 6.24 -16.18
N ILE A 62 -6.66 6.38 -15.94
CA ILE A 62 -5.67 5.32 -16.15
C ILE A 62 -4.89 5.12 -14.86
N PHE A 63 -4.99 3.92 -14.29
CA PHE A 63 -4.25 3.51 -13.10
C PHE A 63 -2.97 2.77 -13.46
N LEU A 64 -1.84 3.33 -13.05
CA LEU A 64 -0.54 2.65 -13.15
C LEU A 64 -0.33 1.81 -11.88
N THR A 65 -0.66 0.52 -11.96
CA THR A 65 -0.49 -0.47 -10.89
C THR A 65 0.72 -1.37 -11.16
N VAL A 66 1.79 -0.73 -11.59
CA VAL A 66 3.11 -1.31 -11.85
C VAL A 66 4.05 -1.05 -10.66
N PRO A 67 5.22 -1.73 -10.55
CA PRO A 67 6.19 -1.42 -9.51
C PRO A 67 6.63 0.05 -9.53
N ASP A 68 6.82 0.66 -8.36
CA ASP A 68 7.14 2.08 -8.21
C ASP A 68 8.26 2.57 -9.13
N ARG A 69 9.34 1.79 -9.23
CA ARG A 69 10.50 2.09 -10.10
C ARG A 69 10.16 2.19 -11.59
N THR A 70 9.00 1.73 -12.02
CA THR A 70 8.57 1.73 -13.43
C THR A 70 7.42 2.69 -13.72
N ILE A 71 6.83 3.32 -12.71
CA ILE A 71 5.68 4.23 -12.88
C ILE A 71 6.03 5.36 -13.84
N THR A 72 7.13 6.07 -13.59
CA THR A 72 7.55 7.21 -14.43
C THR A 72 7.87 6.79 -15.86
N SER A 73 8.53 5.64 -16.06
CA SER A 73 8.83 5.16 -17.42
C SER A 73 7.58 4.79 -18.21
N VAL A 74 6.60 4.16 -17.56
CA VAL A 74 5.31 3.84 -18.17
C VAL A 74 4.52 5.13 -18.47
N TYR A 75 4.53 6.10 -17.57
CA TYR A 75 3.93 7.40 -17.82
C TYR A 75 4.57 8.13 -19.00
N LEU A 76 5.89 8.11 -19.14
CA LEU A 76 6.58 8.73 -20.28
C LEU A 76 6.20 8.08 -21.62
N GLU A 77 5.94 6.76 -21.63
CA GLU A 77 5.37 6.08 -22.78
C GLU A 77 3.94 6.59 -23.11
N LEU A 78 3.11 6.79 -22.07
CA LEU A 78 1.76 7.33 -22.24
C LEU A 78 1.74 8.74 -22.83
N ARG A 79 2.77 9.56 -22.63
CA ARG A 79 2.86 10.92 -23.22
C ARG A 79 2.86 10.93 -24.75
N SER A 80 3.12 9.79 -25.41
CA SER A 80 3.01 9.68 -26.87
C SER A 80 1.56 9.64 -27.35
N PHE A 81 0.60 9.45 -26.45
CA PHE A 81 -0.83 9.45 -26.74
C PHE A 81 -1.52 10.74 -26.29
N SER A 82 -2.75 10.97 -26.73
CA SER A 82 -3.56 12.10 -26.27
C SER A 82 -4.05 11.84 -24.84
N LEU A 83 -3.54 12.61 -23.87
CA LEU A 83 -3.93 12.51 -22.48
C LEU A 83 -4.85 13.65 -22.02
N SER A 84 -5.18 14.60 -22.89
CA SER A 84 -6.01 15.76 -22.56
C SER A 84 -7.36 15.33 -21.95
N GLY A 85 -7.68 15.93 -20.79
CA GLY A 85 -8.90 15.64 -20.04
C GLY A 85 -8.91 14.31 -19.28
N LYS A 86 -7.85 13.51 -19.37
CA LYS A 86 -7.73 12.23 -18.64
C LYS A 86 -7.16 12.40 -17.25
N GLN A 87 -7.37 11.40 -16.40
CA GLN A 87 -6.76 11.34 -15.08
C GLN A 87 -5.74 10.21 -15.04
N ILE A 88 -4.51 10.53 -14.70
CA ILE A 88 -3.43 9.55 -14.58
C ILE A 88 -3.18 9.31 -13.10
N CYS A 89 -3.40 8.08 -12.66
CA CYS A 89 -3.34 7.68 -11.26
C CYS A 89 -2.23 6.66 -11.03
N HIS A 90 -1.62 6.67 -9.85
CA HIS A 90 -0.75 5.58 -9.39
C HIS A 90 -1.02 5.23 -7.93
N CYS A 91 -0.52 4.06 -7.49
CA CYS A 91 -0.75 3.53 -6.15
C CYS A 91 0.50 3.51 -5.25
N SER A 92 1.59 4.20 -5.64
CA SER A 92 2.78 4.31 -4.79
C SER A 92 2.50 5.13 -3.52
N GLY A 93 2.95 4.61 -2.38
CA GLY A 93 2.92 5.35 -1.11
C GLY A 93 4.00 6.41 -0.99
N ALA A 94 5.12 6.24 -1.69
CA ALA A 94 6.31 7.10 -1.58
C ALA A 94 6.36 8.22 -2.62
N LEU A 95 6.01 7.91 -3.89
CA LEU A 95 6.07 8.89 -4.99
C LEU A 95 4.90 9.86 -4.92
N SER A 96 5.17 11.15 -5.09
CA SER A 96 4.13 12.15 -5.37
C SER A 96 3.66 12.05 -6.83
N ALA A 97 2.47 12.56 -7.13
CA ALA A 97 1.97 12.65 -8.51
C ALA A 97 2.90 13.47 -9.40
N ARG A 98 3.51 14.54 -8.86
CA ARG A 98 4.46 15.38 -9.59
C ARG A 98 5.76 14.65 -9.93
N GLU A 99 6.29 13.84 -9.02
CA GLU A 99 7.49 13.02 -9.28
C GLU A 99 7.20 11.87 -10.25
N ALA A 100 6.05 11.23 -10.09
CA ALA A 100 5.61 10.13 -10.95
C ALA A 100 5.36 10.58 -12.40
N PHE A 101 4.83 11.81 -12.58
CA PHE A 101 4.30 12.31 -13.84
C PHE A 101 4.94 13.65 -14.27
N PRO A 102 6.25 13.68 -14.56
CA PRO A 102 6.93 14.90 -14.95
C PRO A 102 6.32 15.51 -16.24
N GLY A 103 6.01 16.82 -16.21
CA GLY A 103 5.41 17.55 -17.33
C GLY A 103 3.95 17.18 -17.62
N LEU A 104 3.20 16.60 -16.69
CA LEU A 104 1.81 16.19 -16.89
C LEU A 104 0.90 17.37 -17.26
N ALA A 105 1.08 18.54 -16.64
CA ALA A 105 0.27 19.72 -16.92
C ALA A 105 0.30 20.14 -18.40
N GLU A 106 1.41 19.87 -19.10
CA GLU A 106 1.56 20.17 -20.54
C GLU A 106 0.65 19.29 -21.41
N THR A 107 0.23 18.13 -20.91
CA THR A 107 -0.64 17.19 -21.64
C THR A 107 -2.12 17.50 -21.47
N GLY A 108 -2.49 18.38 -20.54
CA GLY A 108 -3.88 18.65 -20.17
C GLY A 108 -4.55 17.53 -19.35
N ALA A 109 -3.76 16.57 -18.84
CA ALA A 109 -4.22 15.55 -17.91
C ALA A 109 -4.07 15.98 -16.45
N LEU A 110 -4.77 15.30 -15.54
CA LEU A 110 -4.67 15.50 -14.10
C LEU A 110 -3.97 14.29 -13.45
N GLY A 111 -3.06 14.54 -12.50
CA GLY A 111 -2.31 13.52 -11.79
C GLY A 111 -2.81 13.28 -10.37
N LEU A 112 -2.86 12.02 -9.99
CA LEU A 112 -3.30 11.63 -8.65
C LEU A 112 -2.55 10.39 -8.14
N SER A 113 -2.06 10.47 -6.92
CA SER A 113 -1.65 9.30 -6.15
C SER A 113 -2.83 8.81 -5.31
N ILE A 114 -3.18 7.53 -5.42
CA ILE A 114 -4.24 6.85 -4.66
C ILE A 114 -3.61 5.63 -3.99
N HIS A 115 -3.04 5.80 -2.82
CA HIS A 115 -2.33 4.74 -2.11
C HIS A 115 -3.25 4.06 -1.10
N PRO A 116 -3.54 2.75 -1.23
CA PRO A 116 -4.23 1.99 -0.19
C PRO A 116 -3.29 1.80 1.01
N LEU A 117 -3.73 2.22 2.20
CA LEU A 117 -3.02 1.97 3.46
C LEU A 117 -3.37 0.54 3.94
N PHE A 118 -3.01 -0.42 3.12
CA PHE A 118 -3.34 -1.82 3.32
C PHE A 118 -2.31 -2.74 2.64
N PRO A 119 -1.86 -3.83 3.29
CA PRO A 119 -0.93 -4.79 2.70
C PRO A 119 -1.66 -5.69 1.69
N VAL A 120 -1.69 -5.32 0.42
CA VAL A 120 -2.30 -6.12 -0.65
C VAL A 120 -1.48 -7.38 -0.89
N SER A 121 -1.82 -8.46 -0.21
CA SER A 121 -1.07 -9.73 -0.20
C SER A 121 -1.58 -10.76 -1.22
N SER A 122 -2.88 -10.76 -1.52
CA SER A 122 -3.54 -11.68 -2.47
C SER A 122 -4.08 -10.93 -3.69
N ARG A 123 -4.03 -11.55 -4.88
CA ARG A 123 -4.71 -11.05 -6.07
C ARG A 123 -6.23 -11.14 -5.95
N TYR A 124 -6.73 -12.24 -5.38
CA TYR A 124 -8.12 -12.64 -5.45
C TYR A 124 -8.94 -12.33 -4.21
N ASP A 125 -8.29 -12.02 -3.07
CA ASP A 125 -8.98 -11.88 -1.79
C ASP A 125 -8.86 -10.49 -1.16
N SER A 126 -7.69 -9.80 -1.36
CA SER A 126 -7.43 -8.52 -0.70
C SER A 126 -8.44 -7.43 -1.00
N TYR A 127 -9.19 -7.51 -2.11
CA TYR A 127 -10.22 -6.52 -2.44
C TYR A 127 -11.35 -6.45 -1.40
N ARG A 128 -11.64 -7.56 -0.69
CA ARG A 128 -12.68 -7.60 0.35
C ARG A 128 -12.30 -6.75 1.55
N GLU A 129 -11.02 -6.76 1.91
CA GLU A 129 -10.51 -5.99 3.03
C GLU A 129 -10.20 -4.53 2.64
N LEU A 130 -10.01 -4.26 1.34
CA LEU A 130 -9.85 -2.90 0.83
C LEU A 130 -11.11 -2.04 0.98
N ALA A 131 -12.29 -2.63 1.09
CA ALA A 131 -13.54 -1.90 1.29
C ALA A 131 -13.55 -1.11 2.62
N ASP A 132 -12.83 -1.60 3.65
CA ASP A 132 -12.72 -0.92 4.94
C ASP A 132 -11.38 -0.17 5.11
N ALA A 133 -10.55 -0.12 4.05
CA ALA A 133 -9.22 0.46 4.14
C ALA A 133 -9.24 2.00 4.06
N PHE A 134 -8.22 2.61 4.64
CA PHE A 134 -7.89 4.00 4.37
C PHE A 134 -7.14 4.12 3.04
N PHE A 135 -7.50 5.13 2.27
CA PHE A 135 -6.77 5.53 1.07
C PHE A 135 -6.16 6.92 1.28
N CYS A 136 -4.88 7.04 1.02
CA CYS A 136 -4.18 8.31 1.06
C CYS A 136 -4.08 8.89 -0.35
N PHE A 137 -4.65 10.09 -0.54
CA PHE A 137 -4.66 10.82 -1.79
C PHE A 137 -3.64 11.96 -1.77
N GLU A 138 -2.96 12.16 -2.89
CA GLU A 138 -2.10 13.31 -3.16
C GLU A 138 -2.14 13.63 -4.66
N GLY A 139 -2.27 14.90 -5.04
CA GLY A 139 -2.30 15.37 -6.43
C GLY A 139 -3.25 16.53 -6.66
N GLU A 140 -3.70 16.73 -7.90
CA GLU A 140 -4.53 17.85 -8.27
C GLU A 140 -5.91 17.80 -7.60
N LYS A 141 -6.34 18.93 -7.05
CA LYS A 141 -7.62 19.07 -6.32
C LYS A 141 -8.83 18.57 -7.13
N GLN A 142 -8.84 18.81 -8.44
CA GLN A 142 -9.92 18.39 -9.31
C GLN A 142 -9.98 16.86 -9.39
N ALA A 143 -8.84 16.17 -9.51
CA ALA A 143 -8.77 14.72 -9.52
C ALA A 143 -9.17 14.14 -8.16
N VAL A 144 -8.67 14.72 -7.06
CA VAL A 144 -9.09 14.35 -5.69
C VAL A 144 -10.61 14.45 -5.53
N SER A 145 -11.22 15.57 -5.95
CA SER A 145 -12.67 15.79 -5.85
C SER A 145 -13.48 14.79 -6.67
N ALA A 146 -12.95 14.30 -7.78
CA ALA A 146 -13.62 13.28 -8.61
C ALA A 146 -13.54 11.88 -7.98
N TRP A 147 -12.38 11.49 -7.43
CA TRP A 147 -12.14 10.14 -6.93
C TRP A 147 -12.59 9.91 -5.47
N LYS A 148 -12.49 10.92 -4.61
CA LYS A 148 -12.83 10.78 -3.19
C LYS A 148 -14.24 10.21 -2.99
N PRO A 149 -15.33 10.79 -3.55
CA PRO A 149 -16.68 10.26 -3.35
C PRO A 149 -16.87 8.86 -3.97
N LEU A 150 -16.07 8.48 -4.99
CA LEU A 150 -16.13 7.14 -5.56
C LEU A 150 -15.59 6.09 -4.59
N LEU A 151 -14.44 6.35 -3.96
CA LEU A 151 -13.85 5.45 -2.97
C LEU A 151 -14.69 5.39 -1.68
N GLU A 152 -15.23 6.52 -1.23
CA GLU A 152 -16.12 6.57 -0.06
C GLU A 152 -17.40 5.75 -0.27
N ARG A 153 -17.95 5.71 -1.48
CA ARG A 153 -19.08 4.80 -1.81
C ARG A 153 -18.69 3.32 -1.79
N CYS A 154 -17.40 3.01 -2.00
CA CYS A 154 -16.88 1.64 -1.83
C CYS A 154 -16.69 1.25 -0.36
N GLY A 155 -17.03 2.10 0.61
CA GLY A 155 -16.79 1.88 2.04
C GLY A 155 -15.45 2.41 2.53
N CYS A 156 -14.56 2.84 1.63
CA CYS A 156 -13.21 3.27 1.97
C CYS A 156 -13.20 4.63 2.67
N THR A 157 -12.25 4.85 3.56
CA THR A 157 -11.96 6.17 4.13
C THR A 157 -10.87 6.86 3.32
N VAL A 158 -11.04 8.14 2.98
CA VAL A 158 -10.07 8.89 2.18
C VAL A 158 -9.49 10.07 2.96
N GLN A 159 -8.17 10.08 3.10
CA GLN A 159 -7.39 11.18 3.65
C GLN A 159 -6.51 11.80 2.55
N THR A 160 -6.47 13.13 2.48
CA THR A 160 -5.58 13.84 1.54
C THR A 160 -4.38 14.40 2.28
N ILE A 161 -3.20 14.27 1.67
CA ILE A 161 -1.94 14.85 2.16
C ILE A 161 -1.27 15.69 1.08
N SER A 162 -0.27 16.49 1.46
CA SER A 162 0.57 17.21 0.49
C SER A 162 1.67 16.30 -0.10
N ALA A 163 2.22 16.70 -1.24
CA ALA A 163 3.34 15.99 -1.88
C ALA A 163 4.56 15.90 -0.95
N GLU A 164 4.84 16.99 -0.22
CA GLU A 164 5.95 17.05 0.75
C GLU A 164 5.75 16.10 1.93
N GLY A 165 4.51 15.79 2.28
CA GLY A 165 4.16 14.87 3.36
C GLY A 165 4.31 13.39 3.00
N LYS A 166 4.34 13.04 1.70
CA LYS A 166 4.36 11.62 1.27
C LYS A 166 5.54 10.80 1.80
N PRO A 167 6.78 11.28 1.80
CA PRO A 167 7.89 10.47 2.34
C PRO A 167 7.70 10.12 3.82
N LEU A 168 7.27 11.08 4.65
CA LEU A 168 7.01 10.83 6.07
C LEU A 168 5.80 9.93 6.28
N TYR A 169 4.72 10.14 5.51
CA TYR A 169 3.56 9.26 5.50
C TYR A 169 3.95 7.81 5.18
N HIS A 170 4.73 7.58 4.12
CA HIS A 170 5.15 6.22 3.76
C HIS A 170 6.11 5.61 4.78
N ALA A 171 6.99 6.43 5.38
CA ALA A 171 7.83 5.99 6.49
C ALA A 171 6.98 5.51 7.70
N ALA A 172 5.89 6.22 8.05
CA ALA A 172 4.96 5.79 9.08
C ALA A 172 4.29 4.44 8.74
N CYS A 173 3.87 4.25 7.47
CA CYS A 173 3.33 2.97 7.01
C CYS A 173 4.37 1.84 7.14
N ALA A 174 5.61 2.08 6.74
CA ALA A 174 6.70 1.11 6.87
C ALA A 174 7.02 0.80 8.33
N THR A 175 6.97 1.80 9.21
CA THR A 175 7.15 1.62 10.65
C THR A 175 6.07 0.68 11.22
N ALA A 176 4.81 0.91 10.88
CA ALA A 176 3.70 0.12 11.40
C ALA A 176 3.58 -1.29 10.79
N SER A 177 4.25 -1.57 9.67
CA SER A 177 4.19 -2.87 8.98
C SER A 177 5.55 -3.56 8.92
N ASN A 178 6.49 -3.02 8.14
CA ASN A 178 7.78 -3.67 7.88
C ASN A 178 8.65 -3.77 9.15
N LEU A 179 8.67 -2.72 10.00
CA LEU A 179 9.45 -2.77 11.24
C LEU A 179 8.83 -3.71 12.28
N VAL A 180 7.53 -3.93 12.27
CA VAL A 180 6.91 -4.98 13.10
C VAL A 180 7.46 -6.36 12.73
N CYS A 181 7.62 -6.67 11.43
CA CYS A 181 8.25 -7.91 10.99
C CYS A 181 9.70 -8.02 11.52
N ALA A 182 10.46 -6.91 11.49
CA ALA A 182 11.83 -6.90 12.01
C ALA A 182 11.89 -7.12 13.53
N LEU A 183 10.96 -6.52 14.30
CA LEU A 183 10.84 -6.74 15.74
C LEU A 183 10.52 -8.20 16.08
N VAL A 184 9.60 -8.81 15.33
CA VAL A 184 9.26 -10.22 15.52
C VAL A 184 10.44 -11.12 15.19
N GLN A 185 11.16 -10.86 14.09
CA GLN A 185 12.36 -11.63 13.73
C GLN A 185 13.43 -11.51 14.81
N GLN A 186 13.73 -10.31 15.30
CA GLN A 186 14.68 -10.12 16.41
C GLN A 186 14.27 -10.92 17.65
N SER A 187 12.99 -10.97 17.98
CA SER A 187 12.50 -11.74 19.12
C SER A 187 12.68 -13.25 18.91
N ILE A 188 12.47 -13.75 17.69
CA ILE A 188 12.75 -15.13 17.31
C ILE A 188 14.24 -15.43 17.49
N ASP A 189 15.13 -14.59 16.96
CA ASP A 189 16.59 -14.75 17.04
C ASP A 189 17.07 -14.77 18.51
N GLN A 190 16.46 -13.95 19.38
CA GLN A 190 16.75 -13.95 20.81
C GLN A 190 16.32 -15.26 21.49
N LEU A 191 15.13 -15.76 21.20
CA LEU A 191 14.66 -17.06 21.74
C LEU A 191 15.50 -18.23 21.22
N THR A 192 15.95 -18.18 19.98
CA THR A 192 16.83 -19.21 19.43
C THR A 192 18.15 -19.27 20.18
N ARG A 193 18.72 -18.15 20.60
CA ARG A 193 19.89 -18.11 21.50
C ARG A 193 19.58 -18.64 22.91
N CYS A 194 18.31 -18.68 23.30
CA CYS A 194 17.88 -19.32 24.55
C CYS A 194 17.58 -20.84 24.38
N GLY A 195 17.82 -21.42 23.19
CA GLY A 195 17.66 -22.86 22.93
C GLY A 195 16.35 -23.28 22.29
N PHE A 196 15.52 -22.33 21.83
CA PHE A 196 14.35 -22.65 21.00
C PHE A 196 14.77 -22.90 19.54
N ASP A 197 14.11 -23.78 18.84
CA ASP A 197 14.11 -23.77 17.38
C ASP A 197 13.20 -22.63 16.87
N GLU A 198 13.43 -22.17 15.63
CA GLU A 198 12.70 -21.02 15.05
C GLU A 198 11.17 -21.22 15.05
N GLN A 199 10.72 -22.43 14.73
CA GLN A 199 9.28 -22.72 14.67
C GLN A 199 8.65 -22.68 16.07
N SER A 200 9.33 -23.21 17.06
CA SER A 200 8.90 -23.16 18.48
C SER A 200 8.95 -21.75 19.03
N ALA A 201 9.97 -20.96 18.67
CA ALA A 201 10.07 -19.55 19.03
C ALA A 201 8.87 -18.75 18.49
N LEU A 202 8.56 -18.87 17.21
CA LEU A 202 7.40 -18.19 16.61
C LEU A 202 6.08 -18.64 17.27
N ARG A 203 5.90 -19.93 17.52
CA ARG A 203 4.70 -20.44 18.21
C ARG A 203 4.57 -19.88 19.62
N ALA A 204 5.66 -19.77 20.37
CA ALA A 204 5.67 -19.21 21.72
C ALA A 204 5.33 -17.69 21.72
N LEU A 205 5.86 -16.95 20.75
CA LEU A 205 5.62 -15.50 20.62
C LEU A 205 4.21 -15.17 20.07
N THR A 206 3.60 -16.05 19.30
CA THR A 206 2.31 -15.80 18.63
C THR A 206 1.21 -15.30 19.57
N PRO A 207 0.92 -15.97 20.73
CA PRO A 207 -0.13 -15.50 21.65
C PRO A 207 0.23 -14.16 22.28
N LEU A 208 1.51 -13.93 22.61
CA LEU A 208 1.99 -12.67 23.17
C LEU A 208 1.81 -11.50 22.18
N ILE A 209 2.26 -11.68 20.94
CA ILE A 209 2.14 -10.66 19.89
C ILE A 209 0.67 -10.35 19.62
N ARG A 210 -0.17 -11.39 19.47
CA ARG A 210 -1.61 -11.24 19.17
C ARG A 210 -2.32 -10.47 20.27
N SER A 211 -2.12 -10.87 21.53
CA SER A 211 -2.76 -10.23 22.68
C SER A 211 -2.31 -8.78 22.86
N ASN A 212 -1.00 -8.53 22.75
CA ASN A 212 -0.46 -7.17 22.88
C ASN A 212 -0.94 -6.26 21.72
N THR A 213 -0.93 -6.75 20.49
CA THR A 213 -1.42 -5.98 19.33
C THR A 213 -2.91 -5.70 19.44
N ALA A 214 -3.72 -6.66 19.85
CA ALA A 214 -5.16 -6.44 20.06
C ALA A 214 -5.41 -5.33 21.08
N ARG A 215 -4.73 -5.40 22.25
CA ARG A 215 -4.86 -4.38 23.29
C ARG A 215 -4.36 -3.00 22.81
N LEU A 216 -3.23 -2.96 22.09
CA LEU A 216 -2.67 -1.73 21.53
C LEU A 216 -3.66 -1.03 20.59
N LEU A 217 -4.37 -1.79 19.75
CA LEU A 217 -5.39 -1.25 18.83
C LEU A 217 -6.68 -0.83 19.54
N GLU A 218 -7.00 -1.44 20.68
CA GLU A 218 -8.19 -1.13 21.47
C GLU A 218 -8.03 0.14 22.32
N VAL A 219 -6.92 0.24 23.07
CA VAL A 219 -6.73 1.30 24.09
C VAL A 219 -5.63 2.31 23.74
N GLY A 220 -4.88 2.09 22.67
CA GLY A 220 -3.75 2.92 22.28
C GLY A 220 -2.42 2.53 22.93
N PRO A 221 -1.28 3.06 22.42
CA PRO A 221 0.06 2.60 22.79
C PRO A 221 0.43 2.89 24.27
N CYS A 222 -0.03 3.99 24.83
CA CYS A 222 0.31 4.34 26.22
C CYS A 222 -0.37 3.40 27.22
N GLU A 223 -1.66 3.12 27.06
CA GLU A 223 -2.42 2.27 27.98
C GLU A 223 -2.19 0.76 27.74
N ALA A 224 -1.74 0.40 26.54
CA ALA A 224 -1.36 -0.97 26.24
C ALA A 224 0.01 -1.36 26.79
N LEU A 225 0.87 -0.38 27.13
CA LEU A 225 2.22 -0.63 27.63
C LEU A 225 2.17 -1.43 28.93
N THR A 226 2.96 -2.47 29.01
CA THR A 226 3.12 -3.35 30.19
C THR A 226 4.59 -3.71 30.38
N GLY A 227 4.89 -4.43 31.47
CA GLY A 227 6.22 -4.98 31.68
C GLY A 227 7.16 -4.03 32.45
N PRO A 228 8.49 -4.24 32.36
CA PRO A 228 9.46 -3.53 33.18
C PRO A 228 9.52 -2.03 32.91
N VAL A 229 9.28 -1.62 31.67
CA VAL A 229 9.29 -0.19 31.28
C VAL A 229 8.13 0.55 31.94
N GLU A 230 6.93 0.02 31.85
CA GLU A 230 5.72 0.61 32.47
C GLU A 230 5.87 0.73 34.01
N ARG A 231 6.48 -0.29 34.64
CA ARG A 231 6.72 -0.30 36.11
C ARG A 231 7.97 0.42 36.53
N ASN A 232 8.70 1.09 35.63
CA ASN A 232 9.99 1.74 35.89
C ASN A 232 11.03 0.81 36.51
N ASP A 233 11.04 -0.48 36.14
CA ASP A 233 11.99 -1.49 36.61
C ASP A 233 13.33 -1.38 35.87
N CYS A 234 14.10 -0.38 36.23
CA CYS A 234 15.39 -0.10 35.61
C CYS A 234 16.40 -1.26 35.77
N GLU A 235 16.32 -2.07 36.83
CA GLU A 235 17.26 -3.18 37.02
C GLU A 235 17.00 -4.31 36.00
N THR A 236 15.75 -4.62 35.72
CA THR A 236 15.41 -5.59 34.66
C THR A 236 15.84 -5.09 33.30
N VAL A 237 15.60 -3.80 32.97
CA VAL A 237 16.04 -3.21 31.69
C VAL A 237 17.56 -3.25 31.55
N LYS A 238 18.32 -2.96 32.59
CA LYS A 238 19.81 -3.08 32.58
C LYS A 238 20.26 -4.52 32.29
N LYS A 239 19.61 -5.54 32.87
CA LYS A 239 19.92 -6.95 32.61
C LYS A 239 19.63 -7.29 31.12
N HIS A 240 18.52 -6.80 30.53
CA HIS A 240 18.24 -6.99 29.13
C HIS A 240 19.34 -6.38 28.25
N LEU A 241 19.72 -5.14 28.51
CA LEU A 241 20.78 -4.45 27.78
C LEU A 241 22.15 -5.14 27.90
N ALA A 242 22.43 -5.77 29.04
CA ALA A 242 23.67 -6.53 29.22
C ALA A 242 23.72 -7.82 28.37
N CYS A 243 22.56 -8.41 28.08
CA CYS A 243 22.45 -9.64 27.25
C CYS A 243 22.31 -9.38 25.74
N ILE A 244 21.80 -8.20 25.36
CA ILE A 244 21.60 -7.85 23.95
C ILE A 244 22.92 -7.31 23.38
N PRO A 245 23.47 -7.91 22.29
CA PRO A 245 24.68 -7.43 21.66
C PRO A 245 24.58 -5.96 21.22
N GLU A 246 25.73 -5.27 21.27
CA GLU A 246 25.79 -3.91 20.69
C GLU A 246 25.54 -3.90 19.19
N GLY A 247 25.02 -2.78 18.69
CA GLY A 247 24.70 -2.61 17.28
C GLY A 247 23.18 -2.58 17.03
N ARG A 248 22.74 -3.18 15.91
CA ARG A 248 21.35 -3.06 15.44
C ARG A 248 20.31 -3.58 16.43
N GLU A 249 20.57 -4.72 17.07
CA GLU A 249 19.62 -5.32 18.02
C GLU A 249 19.37 -4.41 19.23
N ARG A 250 20.45 -3.83 19.79
CA ARG A 250 20.34 -2.91 20.91
C ARG A 250 19.67 -1.60 20.53
N ALA A 251 20.02 -1.05 19.35
CA ALA A 251 19.40 0.17 18.83
C ALA A 251 17.88 0.01 18.56
N LEU A 252 17.43 -1.21 18.24
CA LEU A 252 16.00 -1.48 18.06
C LEU A 252 15.27 -1.69 19.40
N TYR A 253 16.00 -2.10 20.46
CA TYR A 253 15.44 -2.31 21.79
C TYR A 253 15.34 -1.00 22.60
N THR A 254 16.21 -0.01 22.36
CA THR A 254 16.31 1.26 23.07
C THR A 254 15.58 2.40 22.37
#